data_607f7c474d82af458a1b4418ba58011f
#
_entry.id   607f7c474d82af458a1b4418ba58011f
#
_cell.length_a   1.000
_cell.length_b   1.000
_cell.length_c   1.000
_cell.angle_alpha   90.00
_cell.angle_beta   90.00
_cell.angle_gamma   90.00
#
_symmetry.space_group_name_H-M   'P 1'
#
loop_
_entity.id
_entity.type
_entity.pdbx_description
1 polymer ?
#
loop_
_entity_poly.entity_id
_entity_poly.type
_entity_poly.pdbx_seq_one_letter_code
_entity_poly.pdbx_strand_id
1 'polypeptide(L)'
;MMRDKEQTLGNLIDHQGVSFISSVDSDGFPNTKAMMSPRKREGIKTFYFSTNTSSMRVGQYRANPKACIYFCDKRFFRGVMLKGTVEVLEDAASKAAIWQEGDTTYYPLGVTDPDYCVLMFTAQTGRYYTNFSSEDFTV
;
A
#
# COMPACT_ATOMS: atom_id res chain seq x y z
N MET A 1 12.65 -12.57 17.59
CA MET A 1 13.24 -12.19 16.28
C MET A 1 12.66 -13.02 15.15
N MET A 2 12.33 -12.39 14.03
CA MET A 2 11.85 -13.14 12.87
C MET A 2 12.98 -13.94 12.22
N ARG A 3 12.77 -15.24 12.00
CA ARG A 3 13.74 -16.07 11.29
C ARG A 3 13.73 -15.83 9.79
N ASP A 4 12.53 -15.69 9.22
CA ASP A 4 12.31 -15.41 7.81
C ASP A 4 11.28 -14.31 7.70
N LYS A 5 11.76 -13.08 7.53
CA LYS A 5 10.87 -11.91 7.48
C LYS A 5 9.97 -11.93 6.25
N GLU A 6 10.44 -12.41 5.11
CA GLU A 6 9.62 -12.49 3.89
C GLU A 6 8.41 -13.39 4.11
N GLN A 7 8.62 -14.57 4.71
CA GLN A 7 7.54 -15.51 4.97
C GLN A 7 6.62 -15.00 6.08
N THR A 8 7.19 -14.56 7.20
CA THR A 8 6.41 -14.10 8.35
C THR A 8 5.53 -12.92 8.00
N LEU A 9 6.11 -11.88 7.39
CA LEU A 9 5.38 -10.67 7.04
C LEU A 9 4.50 -10.87 5.81
N GLY A 10 4.95 -11.64 4.83
CA GLY A 10 4.14 -11.99 3.67
C GLY A 10 2.85 -12.69 4.06
N ASN A 11 2.93 -13.67 4.96
CA ASN A 11 1.76 -14.37 5.48
C ASN A 11 0.82 -13.42 6.24
N LEU A 12 1.37 -12.54 7.08
CA LEU A 12 0.56 -11.56 7.78
C LEU A 12 -0.18 -10.65 6.79
N ILE A 13 0.53 -10.11 5.82
CA ILE A 13 -0.01 -9.18 4.82
C ILE A 13 -1.13 -9.83 4.00
N ASP A 14 -0.92 -11.05 3.52
CA ASP A 14 -1.85 -11.73 2.62
C ASP A 14 -3.18 -12.08 3.28
N HIS A 15 -3.23 -12.13 4.62
CA HIS A 15 -4.45 -12.46 5.36
C HIS A 15 -5.30 -11.24 5.73
N GLN A 16 -4.86 -10.02 5.38
CA GLN A 16 -5.61 -8.81 5.74
C GLN A 16 -6.43 -8.31 4.55
N GLY A 17 -7.74 -8.16 4.77
CA GLY A 17 -8.64 -7.57 3.76
C GLY A 17 -8.56 -6.05 3.69
N VAL A 18 -8.00 -5.43 4.73
CA VAL A 18 -7.87 -3.96 4.85
C VAL A 18 -6.44 -3.64 5.25
N SER A 19 -5.87 -2.66 4.60
CA SER A 19 -4.59 -2.05 4.97
C SER A 19 -4.79 -0.56 5.22
N PHE A 20 -3.81 0.09 5.81
CA PHE A 20 -3.85 1.54 6.05
C PHE A 20 -2.65 2.17 5.36
N ILE A 21 -2.93 3.18 4.55
CA ILE A 21 -1.88 3.91 3.85
C ILE A 21 -1.86 5.36 4.30
N SER A 22 -0.66 5.90 4.47
CA SER A 22 -0.48 7.31 4.84
C SER A 22 0.06 8.12 3.67
N SER A 23 -0.18 9.42 3.75
CA SER A 23 0.39 10.42 2.86
C SER A 23 0.65 11.68 3.68
N VAL A 24 1.38 12.63 3.12
CA VAL A 24 1.69 13.90 3.81
C VAL A 24 1.00 15.02 3.05
N ASP A 25 0.23 15.85 3.75
CA ASP A 25 -0.45 16.98 3.12
C ASP A 25 0.46 18.21 3.01
N SER A 26 -0.05 19.27 2.40
CA SER A 26 0.71 20.50 2.18
C SER A 26 1.12 21.22 3.47
N ASP A 27 0.42 20.95 4.57
CA ASP A 27 0.73 21.52 5.89
C ASP A 27 1.72 20.65 6.68
N GLY A 28 2.15 19.52 6.09
CA GLY A 28 3.10 18.60 6.72
C GLY A 28 2.45 17.56 7.63
N PHE A 29 1.13 17.51 7.68
CA PHE A 29 0.45 16.49 8.50
C PHE A 29 0.37 15.15 7.80
N PRO A 30 0.58 14.03 8.54
CA PRO A 30 0.29 12.70 8.02
C PRO A 30 -1.22 12.49 7.92
N ASN A 31 -1.64 11.94 6.80
CA ASN A 31 -3.03 11.54 6.56
C ASN A 31 -3.06 10.02 6.45
N THR A 32 -4.08 9.37 6.99
CA THR A 32 -4.20 7.91 6.97
C THR A 32 -5.57 7.51 6.46
N LYS A 33 -5.59 6.53 5.57
CA LYS A 33 -6.81 6.02 4.98
C LYS A 33 -6.79 4.50 4.93
N ALA A 34 -7.94 3.89 5.18
CA ALA A 34 -8.14 2.47 4.95
C ALA A 34 -8.20 2.20 3.44
N MET A 35 -7.48 1.18 3.01
CA MET A 35 -7.45 0.68 1.65
C MET A 35 -7.80 -0.80 1.64
N MET A 36 -8.31 -1.28 0.54
CA MET A 36 -8.41 -2.73 0.32
C MET A 36 -7.01 -3.34 0.26
N SER A 37 -6.91 -4.66 0.30
CA SER A 37 -5.63 -5.35 0.15
C SER A 37 -4.91 -4.90 -1.12
N PRO A 38 -3.57 -4.88 -1.12
CA PRO A 38 -2.82 -4.64 -2.34
C PRO A 38 -3.26 -5.61 -3.44
N ARG A 39 -3.39 -5.11 -4.65
CA ARG A 39 -3.74 -5.93 -5.82
C ARG A 39 -2.64 -6.91 -6.19
N LYS A 40 -1.39 -6.52 -5.92
CA LYS A 40 -0.20 -7.30 -6.20
C LYS A 40 0.89 -6.85 -5.24
N ARG A 41 1.75 -7.78 -4.85
CA ARG A 41 3.01 -7.46 -4.16
C ARG A 41 4.15 -8.27 -4.73
N GLU A 42 5.35 -7.72 -4.62
CA GLU A 42 6.60 -8.39 -4.95
C GLU A 42 7.41 -8.48 -3.66
N GLY A 43 7.40 -9.66 -3.03
CA GLY A 43 7.95 -9.84 -1.71
C GLY A 43 7.27 -8.91 -0.70
N ILE A 44 8.04 -8.38 0.24
CA ILE A 44 7.57 -7.35 1.17
C ILE A 44 8.10 -5.95 0.76
N LYS A 45 8.58 -5.83 -0.47
CA LYS A 45 9.20 -4.61 -0.96
C LYS A 45 8.26 -3.74 -1.78
N THR A 46 7.52 -4.33 -2.71
CA THR A 46 6.71 -3.55 -3.65
C THR A 46 5.26 -3.95 -3.58
N PHE A 47 4.38 -2.95 -3.51
CA PHE A 47 2.93 -3.14 -3.37
C PHE A 47 2.20 -2.25 -4.36
N TYR A 48 1.16 -2.80 -5.00
CA TYR A 48 0.37 -2.11 -6.01
C TYR A 48 -1.07 -1.97 -5.56
N PHE A 49 -1.59 -0.76 -5.63
CA PHE A 49 -2.98 -0.43 -5.29
C PHE A 49 -3.64 0.28 -6.47
N SER A 50 -4.92 0.07 -6.66
CA SER A 50 -5.72 0.87 -7.56
C SER A 50 -6.35 2.04 -6.80
N THR A 51 -6.43 3.20 -7.44
CA THR A 51 -7.11 4.36 -6.87
C THR A 51 -7.62 5.29 -7.97
N ASN A 52 -8.45 6.25 -7.59
CA ASN A 52 -8.90 7.31 -8.48
C ASN A 52 -7.82 8.38 -8.61
N THR A 53 -7.49 8.75 -9.84
CA THR A 53 -6.50 9.82 -10.11
C THR A 53 -6.94 11.14 -9.49
N SER A 54 -8.25 11.37 -9.39
CA SER A 54 -8.85 12.54 -8.76
C SER A 54 -8.77 12.55 -7.24
N SER A 55 -8.30 11.46 -6.61
CA SER A 55 -8.21 11.41 -5.15
C SER A 55 -7.16 12.40 -4.63
N MET A 56 -7.42 12.93 -3.44
CA MET A 56 -6.52 13.86 -2.76
C MET A 56 -5.12 13.25 -2.58
N ARG A 57 -5.04 11.95 -2.30
CA ARG A 57 -3.77 11.25 -2.06
C ARG A 57 -2.85 11.28 -3.26
N VAL A 58 -3.39 11.21 -4.47
CA VAL A 58 -2.57 11.25 -5.69
C VAL A 58 -1.80 12.56 -5.77
N GLY A 59 -2.47 13.69 -5.53
CA GLY A 59 -1.81 14.99 -5.47
C GLY A 59 -0.77 15.07 -4.37
N GLN A 60 -1.08 14.50 -3.20
CA GLN A 60 -0.16 14.47 -2.07
C GLN A 60 1.11 13.68 -2.40
N TYR A 61 0.99 12.50 -3.02
CA TYR A 61 2.15 11.68 -3.39
C TYR A 61 2.99 12.34 -4.48
N ARG A 62 2.38 13.06 -5.39
CA ARG A 62 3.13 13.82 -6.42
C ARG A 62 3.97 14.92 -5.81
N ALA A 63 3.48 15.55 -4.75
CA ALA A 63 4.20 16.60 -4.02
C ALA A 63 5.21 16.03 -3.03
N ASN A 64 4.87 14.93 -2.34
CA ASN A 64 5.72 14.26 -1.35
C ASN A 64 5.47 12.76 -1.40
N PRO A 65 6.40 11.97 -1.96
CA PRO A 65 6.20 10.54 -2.16
C PRO A 65 6.32 9.70 -0.88
N LYS A 66 6.74 10.26 0.22
CA LYS A 66 6.92 9.52 1.48
C LYS A 66 5.60 9.00 2.00
N ALA A 67 5.58 7.74 2.38
CA ALA A 67 4.39 7.04 2.84
C ALA A 67 4.72 5.93 3.83
N CYS A 68 3.71 5.55 4.60
CA CYS A 68 3.71 4.31 5.38
C CYS A 68 2.52 3.46 4.95
N ILE A 69 2.68 2.15 5.04
CA ILE A 69 1.56 1.21 4.99
C ILE A 69 1.56 0.43 6.30
N TYR A 70 0.37 0.18 6.83
CA TYR A 70 0.20 -0.64 8.02
C TYR A 70 -0.75 -1.79 7.74
N PHE A 71 -0.33 -3.01 8.11
CA PHE A 71 -1.15 -4.21 8.07
C PHE A 71 -1.36 -4.69 9.49
N CYS A 72 -2.61 -4.87 9.89
CA CYS A 72 -2.97 -5.26 11.26
C CYS A 72 -3.63 -6.62 11.28
N ASP A 73 -3.02 -7.58 11.97
CA ASP A 73 -3.64 -8.86 12.30
C ASP A 73 -4.27 -8.75 13.69
N LYS A 74 -5.54 -8.41 13.73
CA LYS A 74 -6.26 -8.20 14.98
C LYS A 74 -6.48 -9.48 15.78
N ARG A 75 -6.38 -10.66 15.15
CA ARG A 75 -6.57 -11.96 15.82
C ARG A 75 -5.52 -12.18 16.90
N PHE A 76 -4.27 -11.81 16.57
CA PHE A 76 -3.12 -11.99 17.46
C PHE A 76 -2.56 -10.66 17.93
N PHE A 77 -3.23 -9.57 17.63
CA PHE A 77 -2.82 -8.21 17.94
C PHE A 77 -1.36 -7.95 17.55
N ARG A 78 -1.05 -8.23 16.30
CA ARG A 78 0.26 -8.00 15.72
C ARG A 78 0.12 -7.21 14.43
N GLY A 79 1.15 -6.54 14.02
CA GLY A 79 1.11 -5.75 12.80
C GLY A 79 2.47 -5.44 12.24
N VAL A 80 2.47 -4.92 11.03
CA VAL A 80 3.70 -4.45 10.39
C VAL A 80 3.44 -3.09 9.78
N MET A 81 4.36 -2.15 10.06
CA MET A 81 4.45 -0.86 9.40
C MET A 81 5.61 -0.92 8.42
N LEU A 82 5.36 -0.53 7.18
CA LEU A 82 6.40 -0.36 6.16
C LEU A 82 6.52 1.13 5.83
N LYS A 83 7.74 1.63 5.81
CA LYS A 83 8.04 3.00 5.39
C LYS A 83 8.71 2.97 4.03
N GLY A 84 8.29 3.85 3.15
CA GLY A 84 8.84 3.92 1.81
C GLY A 84 8.27 5.09 1.02
N THR A 85 8.21 4.91 -0.29
CA THR A 85 7.73 5.94 -1.21
C THR A 85 6.67 5.39 -2.16
N VAL A 86 5.79 6.28 -2.61
CA VAL A 86 4.74 5.97 -3.58
C VAL A 86 5.01 6.69 -4.89
N GLU A 87 4.93 5.95 -5.98
CA GLU A 87 4.91 6.49 -7.34
C GLU A 87 3.51 6.29 -7.93
N VAL A 88 2.99 7.33 -8.57
CA VAL A 88 1.71 7.27 -9.27
C VAL A 88 1.96 6.83 -10.72
N LEU A 89 1.38 5.70 -11.11
CA LEU A 89 1.56 5.12 -12.44
C LEU A 89 0.25 5.24 -13.22
N GLU A 90 0.33 5.82 -14.43
CA GLU A 90 -0.83 6.02 -15.30
C GLU A 90 -0.65 5.35 -16.66
N ASP A 91 0.48 4.67 -16.90
CA ASP A 91 0.76 3.98 -18.16
C ASP A 91 -0.13 2.76 -18.34
N ALA A 92 -0.41 2.42 -19.60
CA ALA A 92 -1.32 1.33 -19.96
C ALA A 92 -0.89 -0.02 -19.38
N ALA A 93 0.41 -0.31 -19.39
CA ALA A 93 0.93 -1.59 -18.89
C ALA A 93 0.72 -1.75 -17.38
N SER A 94 1.00 -0.72 -16.60
CA SER A 94 0.78 -0.74 -15.14
C SER A 94 -0.69 -0.88 -14.79
N LYS A 95 -1.55 -0.15 -15.50
CA LYS A 95 -3.01 -0.20 -15.28
C LYS A 95 -3.58 -1.57 -15.62
N ALA A 96 -3.13 -2.17 -16.73
CA ALA A 96 -3.57 -3.50 -17.13
C ALA A 96 -3.09 -4.60 -16.16
N ALA A 97 -1.90 -4.44 -15.57
CA ALA A 97 -1.28 -5.46 -14.74
C ALA A 97 -2.08 -5.81 -13.48
N ILE A 98 -2.82 -4.85 -12.93
CA ILE A 98 -3.61 -5.07 -11.71
C ILE A 98 -5.12 -4.89 -11.91
N TRP A 99 -5.56 -4.69 -13.15
CA TRP A 99 -6.99 -4.61 -13.47
C TRP A 99 -7.68 -5.93 -13.14
N GLN A 100 -8.83 -5.86 -12.47
CA GLN A 100 -9.65 -7.02 -12.12
C GLN A 100 -11.06 -6.87 -12.63
N GLU A 101 -11.71 -7.99 -12.88
CA GLU A 101 -13.13 -8.03 -13.21
C GLU A 101 -13.95 -7.34 -12.10
N GLY A 102 -14.92 -6.52 -12.50
CA GLY A 102 -15.72 -5.74 -11.56
C GLY A 102 -15.17 -4.35 -11.26
N ASP A 103 -13.97 -4.03 -11.70
CA ASP A 103 -13.36 -2.70 -11.45
C ASP A 103 -14.10 -1.57 -12.17
N THR A 104 -14.94 -1.87 -13.17
CA THR A 104 -15.81 -0.87 -13.79
C THR A 104 -16.79 -0.22 -12.80
N THR A 105 -17.03 -0.84 -11.66
CA THR A 105 -17.80 -0.23 -10.57
C THR A 105 -17.14 1.06 -10.07
N TYR A 106 -15.81 1.08 -10.05
CA TYR A 106 -14.99 2.23 -9.59
C TYR A 106 -14.50 3.09 -10.75
N TYR A 107 -14.29 2.49 -11.91
CA TYR A 107 -13.74 3.12 -13.12
C TYR A 107 -14.64 2.78 -14.33
N PRO A 108 -15.74 3.54 -14.50
CA PRO A 108 -16.80 3.16 -15.46
C PRO A 108 -16.34 3.03 -16.92
N LEU A 109 -15.26 3.74 -17.29
CA LEU A 109 -14.73 3.68 -18.66
C LEU A 109 -13.77 2.50 -18.89
N GLY A 110 -13.56 1.65 -17.87
CA GLY A 110 -12.71 0.47 -17.98
C GLY A 110 -11.25 0.75 -17.69
N VAL A 111 -10.38 -0.15 -18.15
CA VAL A 111 -8.93 -0.10 -17.85
C VAL A 111 -8.26 1.17 -18.39
N THR A 112 -8.85 1.82 -19.39
CA THR A 112 -8.33 3.07 -19.96
C THR A 112 -8.97 4.31 -19.33
N ASP A 113 -9.80 4.14 -18.31
CA ASP A 113 -10.45 5.27 -17.61
C ASP A 113 -9.37 6.25 -17.11
N PRO A 114 -9.42 7.54 -17.50
CA PRO A 114 -8.42 8.50 -17.07
C PRO A 114 -8.41 8.76 -15.57
N ASP A 115 -9.50 8.41 -14.87
CA ASP A 115 -9.56 8.51 -13.40
C ASP A 115 -9.06 7.24 -12.70
N TYR A 116 -8.55 6.26 -13.44
CA TYR A 116 -7.91 5.08 -12.88
C TYR A 116 -6.40 5.24 -12.94
N CYS A 117 -5.75 5.08 -11.81
CA CYS A 117 -4.28 4.99 -11.75
C CYS A 117 -3.84 3.94 -10.73
N VAL A 118 -2.56 3.65 -10.75
CA VAL A 118 -1.91 2.68 -9.88
C VAL A 118 -0.98 3.42 -8.92
N LEU A 119 -1.06 3.08 -7.64
CA LEU A 119 -0.07 3.50 -6.66
C LEU A 119 0.93 2.35 -6.48
N MET A 120 2.19 2.61 -6.75
CA MET A 120 3.28 1.67 -6.49
C MET A 120 4.04 2.13 -5.26
N PHE A 121 3.91 1.37 -4.18
CA PHE A 121 4.64 1.62 -2.95
C PHE A 121 5.89 0.75 -2.92
N THR A 122 7.05 1.38 -2.65
CA THR A 122 8.31 0.68 -2.49
C THR A 122 8.80 0.86 -1.06
N ALA A 123 8.85 -0.24 -0.31
CA ALA A 123 9.29 -0.24 1.08
C ALA A 123 10.81 -0.10 1.18
N GLN A 124 11.25 0.64 2.18
CA GLN A 124 12.67 0.81 2.53
C GLN A 124 12.99 0.14 3.87
N THR A 125 12.19 0.44 4.88
CA THR A 125 12.33 -0.10 6.22
C THR A 125 10.96 -0.43 6.78
N GLY A 126 10.93 -1.16 7.88
CA GLY A 126 9.68 -1.45 8.56
C GLY A 126 9.87 -1.75 10.03
N ARG A 127 8.76 -1.95 10.69
CA ARG A 127 8.71 -2.35 12.10
C ARG A 127 7.62 -3.40 12.28
N TYR A 128 8.00 -4.52 12.86
CA TYR A 128 7.08 -5.59 13.18
C TYR A 128 6.68 -5.49 14.65
N TYR A 129 5.38 -5.43 14.90
CA TYR A 129 4.81 -5.33 16.24
C TYR A 129 4.18 -6.65 16.65
N THR A 130 4.49 -7.08 17.86
CA THR A 130 3.80 -8.19 18.55
C THR A 130 3.23 -7.66 19.87
N ASN A 131 2.53 -8.52 20.64
CA ASN A 131 1.90 -8.08 21.89
C ASN A 131 2.86 -7.41 22.86
N PHE A 132 4.11 -7.85 22.89
CA PHE A 132 5.05 -7.45 23.94
C PHE A 132 6.33 -6.82 23.39
N SER A 133 6.48 -6.72 22.08
CA SER A 133 7.72 -6.23 21.50
C SER A 133 7.52 -5.60 20.13
N SER A 134 8.53 -4.90 19.68
CA SER A 134 8.64 -4.44 18.31
C SER A 134 10.05 -4.70 17.80
N GLU A 135 10.19 -4.89 16.50
CA GLU A 135 11.44 -5.19 15.84
C GLU A 135 11.54 -4.36 14.56
N ASP A 136 12.59 -3.54 14.48
CA ASP A 136 12.89 -2.79 13.26
C ASP A 136 13.64 -3.68 12.27
N PHE A 137 13.41 -3.46 10.98
CA PHE A 137 14.10 -4.18 9.93
C PHE A 137 14.28 -3.32 8.68
N THR A 138 15.26 -3.69 7.88
CA THR A 138 15.46 -3.15 6.52
C THR A 138 14.86 -4.12 5.51
N VAL A 139 14.22 -3.59 4.51
CA VAL A 139 13.64 -4.39 3.42
C VAL A 139 14.70 -4.70 2.36
#